data_5e034d966b208053ba37cb9b030210cb
#
_entry.id   5e034d966b208053ba37cb9b030210cb
#
_cell.length_a   1.000
_cell.length_b   1.000
_cell.length_c   1.000
_cell.angle_alpha   90.00
_cell.angle_beta   90.00
_cell.angle_gamma   90.00
#
_symmetry.space_group_name_H-M   'P 1'
#
loop_
_entity.id
_entity.type
_entity.pdbx_description
1 polymer ?
#
loop_
_entity_poly.entity_id
_entity_poly.type
_entity_poly.pdbx_seq_one_letter_code
_entity_poly.pdbx_strand_id
1 'polypeptide(L)'
;MMVCMLAFGMMTGCGNKDTAKTDNSTSDQEAADKVADLIDAIYVQERTDKTDEQCEAAKKAWDALTDAQKELVSGENADPDYFGRDTGDASKDDPLNQDDIGANEILVVSFGTSFNDSRVADIGGVEKAIAEANPGWSVRRAFTAQIIINHVQARDGEKIDNMDQALERAVDNGVKNLVVQPTHLMHGAEYDELVEAVNEYKDKFDSVTVAEPLLGEVGEDTATVNADKKAVAEAITAEAVKTAEYDSLEAAKEDGVAFVFMGHGTSHTAKVSYSQMASQMADLGYDNVFIGTVEGEPEETACESVIEAVKEAGYKKVILRPLMVVAGDHANNDMAGDDDDSWKSQFEASKAFESVECQIAGLGEIEAIQQIYVEHTKDAVTS
;
A
#
# COMPACT_ATOMS: atom_id res chain seq x y z
N MET A 1 17.02 1.21 14.32
CA MET A 1 17.32 2.50 14.97
C MET A 1 18.66 2.96 14.43
N MET A 2 18.64 3.65 13.33
CA MET A 2 19.87 4.15 12.68
C MET A 2 19.70 5.66 12.45
N VAL A 3 20.45 6.42 13.20
CA VAL A 3 20.45 7.90 13.19
C VAL A 3 21.42 8.35 12.11
N CYS A 4 20.91 8.95 11.03
CA CYS A 4 21.76 9.68 10.08
C CYS A 4 21.95 11.11 10.54
N MET A 5 23.18 11.43 10.96
CA MET A 5 23.63 12.81 11.20
C MET A 5 24.00 13.46 9.87
N LEU A 6 23.26 14.49 9.48
CA LEU A 6 23.67 15.41 8.42
C LEU A 6 24.46 16.59 9.02
N ALA A 7 25.66 16.78 8.54
CA ALA A 7 26.57 17.84 8.95
C ALA A 7 26.26 19.15 8.20
N PHE A 8 25.90 20.18 8.93
CA PHE A 8 25.75 21.56 8.43
C PHE A 8 27.12 22.22 8.23
N GLY A 9 27.42 22.61 7.01
CA GLY A 9 28.55 23.47 6.68
C GLY A 9 28.14 24.94 6.72
N MET A 10 28.69 25.68 7.68
CA MET A 10 28.56 27.15 7.74
C MET A 10 29.44 27.84 6.69
N MET A 11 28.81 28.63 5.81
CA MET A 11 29.50 29.69 5.07
C MET A 11 29.06 31.07 5.58
N THR A 12 29.98 31.78 6.20
CA THR A 12 29.84 33.18 6.56
C THR A 12 30.15 34.08 5.36
N GLY A 13 29.18 34.87 4.92
CA GLY A 13 29.36 35.94 3.96
C GLY A 13 28.62 37.19 4.43
N CYS A 14 29.37 38.22 4.89
CA CYS A 14 28.85 39.55 5.19
C CYS A 14 28.52 40.35 3.94
N GLY A 15 27.31 40.89 3.87
CA GLY A 15 26.92 41.88 2.86
C GLY A 15 25.56 42.49 3.13
N ASN A 16 25.53 43.73 3.50
CA ASN A 16 24.48 44.58 4.03
C ASN A 16 23.36 44.94 3.03
N LYS A 17 22.12 45.06 3.51
CA LYS A 17 20.87 45.58 2.95
C LYS A 17 19.88 44.54 2.42
N ASP A 18 18.94 44.16 3.31
CA ASP A 18 17.50 44.08 3.03
C ASP A 18 16.78 43.59 4.31
N THR A 19 16.50 44.48 5.24
CA THR A 19 15.77 44.21 6.50
C THR A 19 14.28 43.89 6.25
N ALA A 20 13.72 44.15 5.06
CA ALA A 20 12.34 43.84 4.72
C ALA A 20 12.17 42.41 4.17
N LYS A 21 13.20 41.80 3.57
CA LYS A 21 13.14 40.41 3.08
C LYS A 21 13.38 39.39 4.19
N THR A 22 14.09 39.74 5.25
CA THR A 22 14.39 38.84 6.37
C THR A 22 13.18 38.64 7.29
N ASP A 23 12.36 39.66 7.50
CA ASP A 23 11.17 39.55 8.34
C ASP A 23 10.06 38.69 7.67
N ASN A 24 9.87 38.79 6.35
CA ASN A 24 8.90 37.95 5.63
C ASN A 24 9.36 36.47 5.57
N SER A 25 10.64 36.20 5.35
CA SER A 25 11.12 34.81 5.27
C SER A 25 11.03 34.08 6.62
N THR A 26 11.22 34.79 7.74
CA THR A 26 11.06 34.20 9.08
C THR A 26 9.58 33.92 9.39
N SER A 27 8.69 34.82 9.01
CA SER A 27 7.23 34.65 9.17
C SER A 27 6.67 33.53 8.28
N ASP A 28 7.22 33.38 7.07
CA ASP A 28 6.80 32.33 6.15
C ASP A 28 7.25 30.95 6.66
N GLN A 29 8.48 30.84 7.17
CA GLN A 29 8.96 29.60 7.78
C GLN A 29 8.18 29.24 9.04
N GLU A 30 7.90 30.19 9.95
CA GLU A 30 7.09 29.96 11.15
C GLU A 30 5.67 29.46 10.81
N ALA A 31 5.09 29.91 9.70
CA ALA A 31 3.79 29.44 9.25
C ALA A 31 3.87 28.00 8.71
N ALA A 32 4.92 27.66 7.96
CA ALA A 32 5.18 26.33 7.45
C ALA A 32 5.48 25.33 8.57
N ASP A 33 6.35 25.70 9.52
CA ASP A 33 6.73 24.88 10.68
C ASP A 33 5.48 24.51 11.51
N LYS A 34 4.57 25.46 11.71
CA LYS A 34 3.32 25.20 12.43
C LYS A 34 2.45 24.16 11.70
N VAL A 35 2.43 24.17 10.38
CA VAL A 35 1.67 23.17 9.59
C VAL A 35 2.36 21.83 9.67
N ALA A 36 3.69 21.79 9.62
CA ALA A 36 4.47 20.56 9.81
C ALA A 36 4.16 19.91 11.17
N ASP A 37 4.18 20.69 12.26
CA ASP A 37 3.81 20.22 13.60
C ASP A 37 2.39 19.62 13.65
N LEU A 38 1.44 20.20 12.91
CA LEU A 38 0.05 19.71 12.87
C LEU A 38 -0.08 18.43 12.03
N ILE A 39 0.69 18.29 10.95
CA ILE A 39 0.76 17.06 10.15
C ILE A 39 1.40 15.94 10.97
N ASP A 40 2.54 16.20 11.61
CA ASP A 40 3.21 15.21 12.48
C ASP A 40 2.31 14.74 13.63
N ALA A 41 1.44 15.62 14.14
CA ALA A 41 0.48 15.28 15.20
C ALA A 41 -0.67 14.35 14.74
N ILE A 42 -0.96 14.27 13.45
CA ILE A 42 -1.94 13.31 12.89
C ILE A 42 -1.29 12.09 12.25
N TYR A 43 0.03 12.05 12.15
CA TYR A 43 0.79 10.90 11.66
C TYR A 43 1.02 9.90 12.79
N VAL A 44 -0.07 9.33 13.29
CA VAL A 44 -0.09 8.42 14.45
C VAL A 44 -0.98 7.22 14.19
N GLN A 45 -0.61 6.06 14.78
CA GLN A 45 -1.38 4.82 14.63
C GLN A 45 -2.55 4.69 15.61
N GLU A 46 -2.66 5.59 16.59
CA GLU A 46 -3.72 5.54 17.60
C GLU A 46 -4.76 6.66 17.36
N ARG A 47 -6.04 6.27 17.31
CA ARG A 47 -7.15 7.19 17.25
C ARG A 47 -7.56 7.62 18.66
N THR A 48 -7.82 8.90 18.84
CA THR A 48 -8.30 9.51 20.09
C THR A 48 -9.53 10.37 19.85
N ASP A 49 -10.19 10.79 20.92
CA ASP A 49 -11.33 11.76 20.85
C ASP A 49 -10.97 13.09 20.17
N LYS A 50 -9.69 13.40 20.02
CA LYS A 50 -9.18 14.64 19.40
C LYS A 50 -8.82 14.49 17.93
N THR A 51 -8.77 13.28 17.40
CA THR A 51 -8.28 13.01 16.06
C THR A 51 -9.03 13.80 14.99
N ASP A 52 -10.36 13.86 15.08
CA ASP A 52 -11.17 14.63 14.12
C ASP A 52 -10.81 16.12 14.13
N GLU A 53 -10.69 16.73 15.33
CA GLU A 53 -10.30 18.14 15.48
C GLU A 53 -8.88 18.40 14.98
N GLN A 54 -7.96 17.46 15.19
CA GLN A 54 -6.57 17.55 14.73
C GLN A 54 -6.49 17.48 13.19
N CYS A 55 -7.22 16.57 12.56
CA CYS A 55 -7.32 16.47 11.10
C CYS A 55 -7.86 17.76 10.48
N GLU A 56 -8.94 18.30 11.01
CA GLU A 56 -9.52 19.58 10.56
C GLU A 56 -8.53 20.75 10.76
N ALA A 57 -7.82 20.78 11.87
CA ALA A 57 -6.85 21.84 12.18
C ALA A 57 -5.64 21.81 11.23
N ALA A 58 -5.10 20.63 10.92
CA ALA A 58 -3.98 20.44 9.99
C ALA A 58 -4.36 20.94 8.59
N LYS A 59 -5.47 20.47 8.04
CA LYS A 59 -5.94 20.90 6.71
C LYS A 59 -6.24 22.38 6.63
N LYS A 60 -6.93 22.92 7.63
CA LYS A 60 -7.23 24.35 7.69
C LYS A 60 -5.98 25.23 7.75
N ALA A 61 -4.96 24.79 8.49
CA ALA A 61 -3.69 25.50 8.55
C ALA A 61 -2.94 25.43 7.20
N TRP A 62 -2.91 24.28 6.54
CA TRP A 62 -2.36 24.11 5.21
C TRP A 62 -3.06 25.01 4.16
N ASP A 63 -4.40 25.05 4.17
CA ASP A 63 -5.17 25.85 3.21
C ASP A 63 -4.97 27.37 3.40
N ALA A 64 -4.49 27.77 4.57
CA ALA A 64 -4.17 29.17 4.84
C ALA A 64 -2.76 29.59 4.35
N LEU A 65 -1.90 28.63 3.98
CA LEU A 65 -0.59 28.90 3.44
C LEU A 65 -0.68 29.38 1.98
N THR A 66 0.24 30.29 1.62
CA THR A 66 0.53 30.58 0.21
C THR A 66 1.30 29.43 -0.42
N ASP A 67 1.31 29.33 -1.75
CA ASP A 67 2.07 28.28 -2.46
C ASP A 67 3.56 28.30 -2.08
N ALA A 68 4.17 29.50 -1.93
CA ALA A 68 5.56 29.62 -1.49
C ALA A 68 5.80 29.14 -0.04
N GLN A 69 4.81 29.22 0.84
CA GLN A 69 4.89 28.71 2.21
C GLN A 69 4.69 27.19 2.24
N LYS A 70 3.87 26.63 1.37
CA LYS A 70 3.68 25.17 1.26
C LYS A 70 4.98 24.46 0.89
N GLU A 71 5.77 25.04 -0.02
CA GLU A 71 7.09 24.54 -0.38
C GLU A 71 8.13 24.55 0.76
N LEU A 72 7.83 25.25 1.86
CA LEU A 72 8.69 25.33 3.05
C LEU A 72 8.27 24.34 4.15
N VAL A 73 7.15 23.62 3.96
CA VAL A 73 6.68 22.64 4.95
C VAL A 73 7.69 21.49 5.01
N SER A 74 8.23 21.25 6.20
CA SER A 74 9.19 20.18 6.45
C SER A 74 9.14 19.76 7.91
N GLY A 75 8.82 18.52 8.19
CA GLY A 75 8.71 17.92 9.52
C GLY A 75 9.33 16.52 9.56
N GLU A 76 8.99 15.74 10.55
CA GLU A 76 9.38 14.34 10.64
C GLU A 76 8.66 13.51 9.57
N ASN A 77 7.33 13.78 9.38
CA ASN A 77 6.47 13.12 8.43
C ASN A 77 5.74 14.13 7.52
N ALA A 78 6.06 15.40 7.65
CA ALA A 78 5.45 16.49 6.89
C ALA A 78 6.38 16.99 5.79
N ASP A 79 5.84 17.11 4.59
CA ASP A 79 6.49 17.64 3.41
C ASP A 79 5.49 18.43 2.54
N PRO A 80 5.93 19.12 1.48
CA PRO A 80 5.03 19.84 0.58
C PRO A 80 4.02 18.92 -0.16
N ASP A 81 4.32 17.65 -0.31
CA ASP A 81 3.50 16.66 -1.00
C ASP A 81 2.42 16.06 -0.10
N TYR A 82 2.54 16.17 1.22
CA TYR A 82 1.59 15.53 2.14
C TYR A 82 0.13 15.85 1.80
N PHE A 83 -0.22 17.13 1.63
CA PHE A 83 -1.54 17.56 1.14
C PHE A 83 -1.50 18.12 -0.29
N GLY A 84 -0.32 18.29 -0.86
CA GLY A 84 -0.10 18.96 -2.16
C GLY A 84 -0.09 18.02 -3.35
N ARG A 85 0.20 16.75 -3.15
CA ARG A 85 0.30 15.74 -4.22
C ARG A 85 -1.07 15.51 -4.86
N ASP A 86 -1.11 15.52 -6.19
CA ASP A 86 -2.28 15.04 -6.92
C ASP A 86 -2.31 13.51 -6.88
N THR A 87 -3.30 12.95 -6.21
CA THR A 87 -3.50 11.51 -6.05
C THR A 87 -4.79 11.01 -6.68
N GLY A 88 -5.46 11.85 -7.47
CA GLY A 88 -6.74 11.55 -8.11
C GLY A 88 -7.95 12.17 -7.42
N ASP A 89 -9.13 11.77 -7.85
CA ASP A 89 -10.42 12.34 -7.47
C ASP A 89 -11.09 11.53 -6.34
N ALA A 90 -10.99 12.03 -5.11
CA ALA A 90 -11.57 11.41 -3.92
C ALA A 90 -13.09 11.16 -4.05
N SER A 91 -13.82 11.99 -4.82
CA SER A 91 -15.28 11.85 -4.97
C SER A 91 -15.72 10.59 -5.72
N LYS A 92 -14.79 9.85 -6.30
CA LYS A 92 -15.06 8.56 -6.97
C LYS A 92 -15.02 7.37 -6.01
N ASP A 93 -14.54 7.58 -4.79
CA ASP A 93 -14.48 6.55 -3.77
C ASP A 93 -15.75 6.55 -2.90
N ASP A 94 -16.04 5.41 -2.28
CA ASP A 94 -17.10 5.24 -1.29
C ASP A 94 -16.44 4.67 -0.03
N PRO A 95 -16.52 5.34 1.14
CA PRO A 95 -15.92 4.83 2.37
C PRO A 95 -16.58 3.54 2.89
N LEU A 96 -17.69 3.12 2.31
CA LEU A 96 -18.43 1.90 2.66
C LEU A 96 -18.65 1.73 4.18
N ASN A 97 -19.02 2.83 4.88
CA ASN A 97 -19.24 2.86 6.33
C ASN A 97 -20.73 3.10 6.70
N GLN A 98 -21.63 2.62 5.85
CA GLN A 98 -23.07 2.79 6.00
C GLN A 98 -23.64 2.04 7.19
N ASP A 99 -24.74 2.57 7.71
CA ASP A 99 -25.56 1.97 8.75
C ASP A 99 -26.77 1.22 8.14
N ASP A 100 -27.57 0.54 8.98
CA ASP A 100 -28.81 -0.18 8.59
C ASP A 100 -28.60 -1.24 7.50
N ILE A 101 -27.51 -1.97 7.56
CA ILE A 101 -27.07 -2.91 6.51
C ILE A 101 -27.68 -4.32 6.60
N GLY A 102 -28.45 -4.62 7.62
CA GLY A 102 -29.09 -5.92 7.83
C GLY A 102 -28.23 -6.88 8.67
N ALA A 103 -28.54 -8.19 8.58
CA ALA A 103 -27.98 -9.18 9.49
C ALA A 103 -26.66 -9.82 9.01
N ASN A 104 -26.31 -9.68 7.75
CA ASN A 104 -25.14 -10.32 7.15
C ASN A 104 -24.20 -9.26 6.60
N GLU A 105 -22.96 -9.28 7.05
CA GLU A 105 -21.94 -8.34 6.62
C GLU A 105 -20.65 -9.04 6.20
N ILE A 106 -20.07 -8.58 5.11
CA ILE A 106 -18.68 -8.80 4.73
C ILE A 106 -17.92 -7.49 5.01
N LEU A 107 -17.02 -7.52 5.98
CA LEU A 107 -16.11 -6.43 6.29
C LEU A 107 -14.80 -6.66 5.52
N VAL A 108 -14.57 -5.86 4.48
CA VAL A 108 -13.30 -5.89 3.73
C VAL A 108 -12.29 -5.01 4.44
N VAL A 109 -11.16 -5.60 4.81
CA VAL A 109 -10.13 -4.94 5.61
C VAL A 109 -8.85 -4.81 4.82
N SER A 110 -8.40 -3.57 4.61
CA SER A 110 -7.18 -3.22 3.90
C SER A 110 -6.22 -2.45 4.83
N PHE A 111 -4.92 -2.48 4.53
CA PHE A 111 -4.00 -1.51 5.14
C PHE A 111 -4.47 -0.07 4.86
N GLY A 112 -4.91 0.17 3.63
CA GLY A 112 -5.36 1.46 3.14
C GLY A 112 -4.33 2.16 2.27
N THR A 113 -4.77 3.24 1.63
CA THR A 113 -3.91 4.17 0.90
C THR A 113 -4.49 5.57 0.89
N SER A 114 -3.63 6.56 0.94
CA SER A 114 -4.00 7.96 0.72
C SER A 114 -4.08 8.34 -0.76
N PHE A 115 -3.61 7.48 -1.67
CA PHE A 115 -3.71 7.69 -3.12
C PHE A 115 -5.13 7.38 -3.59
N ASN A 116 -5.86 8.42 -4.02
CA ASN A 116 -7.28 8.33 -4.38
C ASN A 116 -7.53 7.40 -5.56
N ASP A 117 -6.72 7.51 -6.63
CA ASP A 117 -6.89 6.65 -7.80
C ASP A 117 -6.63 5.17 -7.48
N SER A 118 -5.56 4.87 -6.71
CA SER A 118 -5.26 3.50 -6.26
C SER A 118 -6.33 2.98 -5.28
N ARG A 119 -6.87 3.85 -4.40
CA ARG A 119 -7.95 3.43 -3.49
C ARG A 119 -9.19 3.00 -4.25
N VAL A 120 -9.56 3.73 -5.30
CA VAL A 120 -10.70 3.40 -6.18
C VAL A 120 -10.42 2.15 -7.03
N ALA A 121 -9.25 2.07 -7.66
CA ALA A 121 -8.93 1.00 -8.60
C ALA A 121 -8.64 -0.32 -7.89
N ASP A 122 -7.77 -0.28 -6.87
CA ASP A 122 -7.26 -1.47 -6.21
C ASP A 122 -8.23 -1.97 -5.13
N ILE A 123 -8.49 -1.12 -4.10
CA ILE A 123 -9.35 -1.51 -2.97
C ILE A 123 -10.80 -1.59 -3.44
N GLY A 124 -11.30 -0.53 -4.06
CA GLY A 124 -12.66 -0.48 -4.58
C GLY A 124 -12.97 -1.56 -5.62
N GLY A 125 -11.97 -1.96 -6.42
CA GLY A 125 -12.07 -3.07 -7.37
C GLY A 125 -12.35 -4.41 -6.68
N VAL A 126 -11.61 -4.73 -5.61
CA VAL A 126 -11.81 -5.95 -4.80
C VAL A 126 -13.16 -5.91 -4.10
N GLU A 127 -13.48 -4.80 -3.42
CA GLU A 127 -14.75 -4.63 -2.70
C GLU A 127 -15.97 -4.80 -3.61
N LYS A 128 -15.91 -4.20 -4.77
CA LYS A 128 -16.97 -4.31 -5.79
C LYS A 128 -17.15 -5.75 -6.26
N ALA A 129 -16.06 -6.46 -6.56
CA ALA A 129 -16.12 -7.85 -7.00
C ALA A 129 -16.73 -8.75 -5.91
N ILE A 130 -16.37 -8.55 -4.64
CA ILE A 130 -16.94 -9.26 -3.50
C ILE A 130 -18.43 -8.94 -3.35
N ALA A 131 -18.83 -7.67 -3.46
CA ALA A 131 -20.23 -7.26 -3.34
C ALA A 131 -21.10 -7.85 -4.45
N GLU A 132 -20.62 -7.85 -5.69
CA GLU A 132 -21.33 -8.43 -6.83
C GLU A 132 -21.52 -9.94 -6.70
N ALA A 133 -20.53 -10.63 -6.11
CA ALA A 133 -20.59 -12.09 -5.91
C ALA A 133 -21.47 -12.51 -4.72
N ASN A 134 -21.75 -11.61 -3.78
CA ASN A 134 -22.47 -11.90 -2.53
C ASN A 134 -23.73 -11.03 -2.33
N PRO A 135 -24.75 -11.08 -3.21
CA PRO A 135 -25.89 -10.16 -3.21
C PRO A 135 -26.77 -10.21 -1.96
N GLY A 136 -26.57 -11.18 -1.06
CA GLY A 136 -27.29 -11.30 0.22
C GLY A 136 -26.54 -10.75 1.42
N TRP A 137 -25.35 -10.14 1.20
CA TRP A 137 -24.45 -9.60 2.20
C TRP A 137 -24.21 -8.13 1.92
N SER A 138 -24.13 -7.32 2.96
CA SER A 138 -23.66 -5.95 2.84
C SER A 138 -22.15 -5.92 2.93
N VAL A 139 -21.51 -5.14 2.06
CA VAL A 139 -20.04 -4.97 2.08
C VAL A 139 -19.73 -3.64 2.71
N ARG A 140 -18.84 -3.65 3.73
CA ARG A 140 -18.28 -2.45 4.34
C ARG A 140 -16.76 -2.52 4.33
N ARG A 141 -16.13 -1.37 4.54
CA ARG A 141 -14.67 -1.17 4.53
C ARG A 141 -14.15 -0.89 5.92
N ALA A 142 -12.94 -1.38 6.23
CA ALA A 142 -12.10 -0.84 7.29
C ALA A 142 -10.65 -0.75 6.82
N PHE A 143 -9.89 0.19 7.39
CA PHE A 143 -8.44 0.26 7.23
C PHE A 143 -7.74 -0.06 8.54
N THR A 144 -6.55 -0.68 8.45
CA THR A 144 -5.70 -0.96 9.60
C THR A 144 -4.75 0.19 9.92
N ALA A 145 -4.31 0.95 8.90
CA ALA A 145 -3.36 2.05 9.09
C ALA A 145 -4.07 3.36 9.50
N GLN A 146 -4.04 3.69 10.78
CA GLN A 146 -4.66 4.93 11.29
C GLN A 146 -4.02 6.19 10.68
N ILE A 147 -2.73 6.18 10.36
CA ILE A 147 -2.04 7.29 9.69
C ILE A 147 -2.69 7.60 8.32
N ILE A 148 -3.07 6.55 7.58
CA ILE A 148 -3.75 6.69 6.27
C ILE A 148 -5.16 7.24 6.48
N ILE A 149 -5.91 6.70 7.45
CA ILE A 149 -7.25 7.19 7.79
C ILE A 149 -7.21 8.68 8.12
N ASN A 150 -6.26 9.09 8.97
CA ASN A 150 -6.10 10.49 9.37
C ASN A 150 -5.76 11.38 8.16
N HIS A 151 -4.87 10.93 7.29
CA HIS A 151 -4.48 11.66 6.09
C HIS A 151 -5.69 11.87 5.15
N VAL A 152 -6.41 10.80 4.83
CA VAL A 152 -7.62 10.85 3.98
C VAL A 152 -8.68 11.74 4.61
N GLN A 153 -8.93 11.58 5.90
CA GLN A 153 -9.89 12.43 6.61
C GLN A 153 -9.48 13.91 6.60
N ALA A 154 -8.21 14.22 6.86
CA ALA A 154 -7.72 15.59 6.86
C ALA A 154 -7.80 16.22 5.46
N ARG A 155 -7.29 15.52 4.44
CA ARG A 155 -7.18 16.04 3.07
C ARG A 155 -8.54 16.13 2.37
N ASP A 156 -9.32 15.05 2.42
CA ASP A 156 -10.52 14.87 1.60
C ASP A 156 -11.81 15.00 2.41
N GLY A 157 -11.73 15.01 3.75
CA GLY A 157 -12.90 15.04 4.64
C GLY A 157 -13.66 13.71 4.71
N GLU A 158 -13.10 12.65 4.12
CA GLU A 158 -13.69 11.33 4.06
C GLU A 158 -13.36 10.54 5.32
N LYS A 159 -14.37 9.92 5.94
CA LYS A 159 -14.20 9.14 7.17
C LYS A 159 -14.27 7.66 6.85
N ILE A 160 -13.12 7.00 6.94
CA ILE A 160 -12.99 5.56 6.82
C ILE A 160 -12.87 4.99 8.23
N ASP A 161 -13.61 3.92 8.53
CA ASP A 161 -13.55 3.25 9.83
C ASP A 161 -12.20 2.52 9.98
N ASN A 162 -11.58 2.60 11.16
CA ASN A 162 -10.57 1.64 11.56
C ASN A 162 -11.22 0.34 12.05
N MET A 163 -10.42 -0.66 12.44
CA MET A 163 -10.93 -1.96 12.86
C MET A 163 -11.92 -1.86 14.02
N ASP A 164 -11.60 -1.11 15.07
CA ASP A 164 -12.48 -0.96 16.24
C ASP A 164 -13.80 -0.29 15.85
N GLN A 165 -13.73 0.81 15.10
CA GLN A 165 -14.92 1.53 14.63
C GLN A 165 -15.81 0.66 13.75
N ALA A 166 -15.22 -0.14 12.86
CA ALA A 166 -15.95 -1.02 11.96
C ALA A 166 -16.64 -2.16 12.71
N LEU A 167 -15.95 -2.76 13.69
CA LEU A 167 -16.51 -3.84 14.53
C LEU A 167 -17.60 -3.31 15.47
N GLU A 168 -17.40 -2.14 16.10
CA GLU A 168 -18.42 -1.48 16.89
C GLU A 168 -19.67 -1.15 16.05
N ARG A 169 -19.46 -0.60 14.85
CA ARG A 169 -20.56 -0.29 13.93
C ARG A 169 -21.31 -1.56 13.49
N ALA A 170 -20.62 -2.68 13.27
CA ALA A 170 -21.25 -3.96 12.97
C ALA A 170 -22.19 -4.42 14.11
N VAL A 171 -21.73 -4.28 15.36
CA VAL A 171 -22.55 -4.57 16.55
C VAL A 171 -23.74 -3.65 16.64
N ASP A 172 -23.55 -2.34 16.44
CA ASP A 172 -24.60 -1.32 16.50
C ASP A 172 -25.64 -1.48 15.40
N ASN A 173 -25.23 -1.91 14.20
CA ASN A 173 -26.11 -2.28 13.09
C ASN A 173 -26.88 -3.57 13.35
N GLY A 174 -26.58 -4.33 14.39
CA GLY A 174 -27.23 -5.58 14.73
C GLY A 174 -26.89 -6.73 13.80
N VAL A 175 -25.71 -6.70 13.21
CA VAL A 175 -25.14 -7.79 12.40
C VAL A 175 -25.14 -9.08 13.20
N LYS A 176 -25.51 -10.18 12.56
CA LYS A 176 -25.54 -11.53 13.14
C LYS A 176 -24.43 -12.39 12.59
N ASN A 177 -24.21 -12.32 11.29
CA ASN A 177 -23.19 -13.08 10.61
C ASN A 177 -22.18 -12.11 10.00
N LEU A 178 -20.93 -12.18 10.49
CA LEU A 178 -19.83 -11.35 10.04
C LEU A 178 -18.79 -12.22 9.34
N VAL A 179 -18.44 -11.85 8.12
CA VAL A 179 -17.23 -12.36 7.45
C VAL A 179 -16.25 -11.21 7.33
N VAL A 180 -15.02 -11.43 7.78
CA VAL A 180 -13.94 -10.46 7.62
C VAL A 180 -13.02 -10.93 6.51
N GLN A 181 -12.95 -10.17 5.41
CA GLN A 181 -12.06 -10.45 4.29
C GLN A 181 -10.85 -9.51 4.32
N PRO A 182 -9.69 -9.98 4.77
CA PRO A 182 -8.47 -9.20 4.65
C PRO A 182 -8.03 -9.10 3.19
N THR A 183 -7.65 -7.92 2.74
CA THR A 183 -6.98 -7.73 1.45
C THR A 183 -5.46 -7.79 1.56
N HIS A 184 -4.95 -8.27 2.69
CA HIS A 184 -3.53 -8.49 2.89
C HIS A 184 -2.96 -9.52 1.89
N LEU A 185 -1.67 -9.40 1.61
CA LEU A 185 -1.00 -10.33 0.70
C LEU A 185 -0.85 -11.72 1.34
N MET A 186 -0.55 -11.78 2.64
CA MET A 186 -0.20 -13.02 3.36
C MET A 186 -0.59 -12.97 4.83
N HIS A 187 -0.43 -14.09 5.56
CA HIS A 187 -0.56 -14.20 7.01
C HIS A 187 0.61 -13.50 7.73
N GLY A 188 0.73 -12.18 7.58
CA GLY A 188 1.74 -11.34 8.22
C GLY A 188 1.30 -10.80 9.58
N ALA A 189 2.08 -9.89 10.16
CA ALA A 189 1.79 -9.26 11.45
C ALA A 189 0.43 -8.56 11.46
N GLU A 190 0.09 -7.83 10.40
CA GLU A 190 -1.20 -7.13 10.27
C GLU A 190 -2.39 -8.08 10.20
N TYR A 191 -2.21 -9.27 9.57
CA TYR A 191 -3.23 -10.30 9.59
C TYR A 191 -3.44 -10.86 11.00
N ASP A 192 -2.35 -11.09 11.75
CA ASP A 192 -2.43 -11.57 13.13
C ASP A 192 -3.14 -10.56 14.04
N GLU A 193 -2.81 -9.27 13.92
CA GLU A 193 -3.48 -8.17 14.63
C GLU A 193 -4.97 -8.08 14.28
N LEU A 194 -5.32 -8.23 13.00
CA LEU A 194 -6.72 -8.29 12.56
C LEU A 194 -7.47 -9.45 13.21
N VAL A 195 -6.88 -10.64 13.22
CA VAL A 195 -7.49 -11.83 13.86
C VAL A 195 -7.67 -11.62 15.36
N GLU A 196 -6.70 -10.98 16.03
CA GLU A 196 -6.79 -10.64 17.45
C GLU A 196 -7.96 -9.67 17.70
N ALA A 197 -8.05 -8.58 16.94
CA ALA A 197 -9.14 -7.61 17.04
C ALA A 197 -10.52 -8.27 16.81
N VAL A 198 -10.67 -9.10 15.78
CA VAL A 198 -11.92 -9.82 15.52
C VAL A 198 -12.28 -10.77 16.68
N ASN A 199 -11.30 -11.45 17.29
CA ASN A 199 -11.55 -12.35 18.41
C ASN A 199 -12.10 -11.65 19.65
N GLU A 200 -11.80 -10.38 19.87
CA GLU A 200 -12.37 -9.60 20.98
C GLU A 200 -13.90 -9.38 20.82
N TYR A 201 -14.39 -9.38 19.60
CA TYR A 201 -15.80 -9.15 19.27
C TYR A 201 -16.60 -10.43 18.95
N LYS A 202 -15.96 -11.62 18.87
CA LYS A 202 -16.61 -12.85 18.41
C LYS A 202 -17.91 -13.20 19.11
N ASP A 203 -17.99 -12.93 20.42
CA ASP A 203 -19.18 -13.24 21.23
C ASP A 203 -20.34 -12.23 21.00
N LYS A 204 -20.16 -11.22 20.16
CA LYS A 204 -21.17 -10.24 19.79
C LYS A 204 -22.01 -10.68 18.59
N PHE A 205 -21.54 -11.67 17.82
CA PHE A 205 -22.17 -12.16 16.60
C PHE A 205 -22.67 -13.61 16.78
N ASP A 206 -23.63 -14.03 15.96
CA ASP A 206 -24.07 -15.42 15.90
C ASP A 206 -22.99 -16.29 15.20
N SER A 207 -22.31 -15.71 14.20
CA SER A 207 -21.13 -16.29 13.55
C SER A 207 -20.14 -15.21 13.15
N VAL A 208 -18.85 -15.51 13.24
CA VAL A 208 -17.78 -14.67 12.69
C VAL A 208 -16.68 -15.54 12.10
N THR A 209 -16.27 -15.23 10.88
CA THR A 209 -15.24 -15.96 10.15
C THR A 209 -14.27 -14.96 9.53
N VAL A 210 -12.96 -15.23 9.64
CA VAL A 210 -11.92 -14.48 8.91
C VAL A 210 -11.52 -15.32 7.70
N ALA A 211 -11.58 -14.72 6.52
CA ALA A 211 -11.21 -15.35 5.26
C ALA A 211 -9.68 -15.35 5.06
N GLU A 212 -9.20 -16.16 4.13
CA GLU A 212 -7.80 -16.24 3.75
C GLU A 212 -7.31 -14.94 3.08
N PRO A 213 -6.05 -14.51 3.32
CA PRO A 213 -5.41 -13.45 2.55
C PRO A 213 -5.01 -13.97 1.15
N LEU A 214 -4.53 -13.10 0.27
CA LEU A 214 -4.33 -13.38 -1.16
C LEU A 214 -3.50 -14.64 -1.47
N LEU A 215 -2.37 -14.83 -0.76
CA LEU A 215 -1.47 -15.97 -1.00
C LEU A 215 -1.86 -17.25 -0.24
N GLY A 216 -3.00 -17.23 0.49
CA GLY A 216 -3.47 -18.36 1.27
C GLY A 216 -2.47 -18.80 2.35
N GLU A 217 -2.52 -20.07 2.73
CA GLU A 217 -1.64 -20.62 3.76
C GLU A 217 -0.15 -20.39 3.49
N VAL A 218 0.58 -20.04 4.55
CA VAL A 218 2.05 -20.00 4.54
C VAL A 218 2.56 -21.44 4.66
N GLY A 219 3.34 -21.89 3.70
CA GLY A 219 3.92 -23.24 3.75
C GLY A 219 5.02 -23.36 4.82
N GLU A 220 5.49 -24.59 5.05
CA GLU A 220 6.51 -24.90 6.07
C GLU A 220 7.92 -24.42 5.66
N ASP A 221 8.19 -24.32 4.35
CA ASP A 221 9.48 -23.92 3.79
C ASP A 221 9.32 -23.14 2.48
N THR A 222 10.44 -22.70 1.92
CA THR A 222 10.49 -21.88 0.70
C THR A 222 10.02 -22.62 -0.56
N ALA A 223 9.97 -23.95 -0.55
CA ALA A 223 9.55 -24.77 -1.69
C ALA A 223 8.07 -25.16 -1.61
N THR A 224 7.42 -24.94 -0.47
CA THR A 224 6.00 -25.26 -0.29
C THR A 224 5.15 -24.19 -0.99
N VAL A 225 4.40 -24.60 -1.99
CA VAL A 225 3.48 -23.72 -2.73
C VAL A 225 2.06 -24.28 -2.68
N ASN A 226 1.07 -23.42 -2.90
CA ASN A 226 -0.35 -23.76 -2.88
C ASN A 226 -1.05 -23.28 -4.15
N ALA A 227 -2.36 -23.53 -4.26
CA ALA A 227 -3.15 -23.14 -5.41
C ALA A 227 -3.25 -21.61 -5.58
N ASP A 228 -3.32 -20.87 -4.46
CA ASP A 228 -3.44 -19.41 -4.47
C ASP A 228 -2.18 -18.76 -4.99
N LYS A 229 -0.98 -19.16 -4.50
CA LYS A 229 0.30 -18.66 -5.01
C LYS A 229 0.47 -18.93 -6.49
N LYS A 230 -0.01 -20.10 -6.97
CA LYS A 230 0.01 -20.41 -8.39
C LYS A 230 -0.91 -19.50 -9.18
N ALA A 231 -2.16 -19.32 -8.74
CA ALA A 231 -3.13 -18.46 -9.40
C ALA A 231 -2.65 -16.99 -9.43
N VAL A 232 -2.08 -16.51 -8.31
CA VAL A 232 -1.48 -15.18 -8.23
C VAL A 232 -0.31 -15.04 -9.20
N ALA A 233 0.64 -15.99 -9.23
CA ALA A 233 1.79 -15.95 -10.13
C ALA A 233 1.37 -15.88 -11.60
N GLU A 234 0.38 -16.69 -11.99
CA GLU A 234 -0.18 -16.71 -13.34
C GLU A 234 -0.87 -15.36 -13.67
N ALA A 235 -1.70 -14.84 -12.76
CA ALA A 235 -2.47 -13.61 -12.96
C ALA A 235 -1.57 -12.38 -13.09
N ILE A 236 -0.63 -12.18 -12.15
CA ILE A 236 0.24 -11.00 -12.14
C ILE A 236 1.20 -10.99 -13.32
N THR A 237 1.72 -12.16 -13.70
CA THR A 237 2.60 -12.28 -14.84
C THR A 237 1.87 -12.00 -16.16
N ALA A 238 0.66 -12.55 -16.32
CA ALA A 238 -0.15 -12.29 -17.52
C ALA A 238 -0.49 -10.79 -17.66
N GLU A 239 -0.85 -10.11 -16.57
CA GLU A 239 -1.17 -8.68 -16.61
C GLU A 239 0.09 -7.83 -16.87
N ALA A 240 1.23 -8.17 -16.28
CA ALA A 240 2.49 -7.45 -16.54
C ALA A 240 2.93 -7.56 -18.00
N VAL A 241 2.81 -8.75 -18.59
CA VAL A 241 3.11 -9.01 -20.01
C VAL A 241 2.17 -8.22 -20.93
N LYS A 242 0.87 -8.23 -20.63
CA LYS A 242 -0.16 -7.49 -21.38
C LYS A 242 0.08 -5.97 -21.30
N THR A 243 0.38 -5.44 -20.12
CA THR A 243 0.67 -4.02 -19.92
C THR A 243 1.94 -3.58 -20.67
N ALA A 244 2.91 -4.48 -20.80
CA ALA A 244 4.13 -4.27 -21.56
C ALA A 244 3.96 -4.49 -23.08
N GLU A 245 2.72 -4.74 -23.54
CA GLU A 245 2.35 -4.96 -24.94
C GLU A 245 3.09 -6.14 -25.62
N TYR A 246 3.48 -7.17 -24.85
CA TYR A 246 3.99 -8.41 -25.41
C TYR A 246 2.87 -9.44 -25.63
N ASP A 247 2.99 -10.23 -26.69
CA ASP A 247 2.04 -11.32 -27.00
C ASP A 247 2.12 -12.48 -25.99
N SER A 248 3.27 -12.66 -25.34
CA SER A 248 3.50 -13.71 -24.36
C SER A 248 4.74 -13.42 -23.50
N LEU A 249 4.86 -14.11 -22.35
CA LEU A 249 6.05 -14.05 -21.49
C LEU A 249 7.31 -14.52 -22.24
N GLU A 250 7.18 -15.54 -23.11
CA GLU A 250 8.31 -16.03 -23.92
C GLU A 250 8.75 -14.98 -24.97
N ALA A 251 7.80 -14.26 -25.58
CA ALA A 251 8.15 -13.16 -26.50
C ALA A 251 8.91 -12.03 -25.79
N ALA A 252 8.51 -11.67 -24.57
CA ALA A 252 9.24 -10.70 -23.74
C ALA A 252 10.64 -11.23 -23.37
N LYS A 253 10.76 -12.52 -23.05
CA LYS A 253 12.04 -13.18 -22.73
C LYS A 253 12.98 -13.18 -23.95
N GLU A 254 12.48 -13.50 -25.16
CA GLU A 254 13.26 -13.44 -26.40
C GLU A 254 13.75 -12.00 -26.71
N ASP A 255 12.99 -10.99 -26.32
CA ASP A 255 13.38 -9.56 -26.42
C ASP A 255 14.29 -9.09 -25.26
N GLY A 256 14.68 -10.00 -24.39
CA GLY A 256 15.61 -9.74 -23.27
C GLY A 256 14.98 -8.99 -22.09
N VAL A 257 13.66 -9.09 -21.90
CA VAL A 257 12.92 -8.43 -20.81
C VAL A 257 12.81 -9.35 -19.59
N ALA A 258 13.14 -8.79 -18.43
CA ALA A 258 12.82 -9.35 -17.12
C ALA A 258 11.68 -8.53 -16.47
N PHE A 259 10.74 -9.23 -15.85
CA PHE A 259 9.74 -8.65 -14.97
C PHE A 259 10.19 -8.83 -13.52
N VAL A 260 10.18 -7.75 -12.76
CA VAL A 260 10.54 -7.76 -11.33
C VAL A 260 9.34 -7.29 -10.53
N PHE A 261 8.81 -8.19 -9.72
CA PHE A 261 7.70 -7.89 -8.82
C PHE A 261 8.23 -7.51 -7.45
N MET A 262 7.96 -6.28 -7.01
CA MET A 262 8.43 -5.71 -5.76
C MET A 262 7.32 -5.74 -4.69
N GLY A 263 7.46 -6.61 -3.69
CA GLY A 263 6.64 -6.60 -2.47
C GLY A 263 7.19 -5.64 -1.41
N HIS A 264 6.48 -5.49 -0.30
CA HIS A 264 6.95 -4.67 0.81
C HIS A 264 8.14 -5.31 1.53
N GLY A 265 8.04 -6.58 1.85
CA GLY A 265 8.94 -7.26 2.77
C GLY A 265 8.39 -7.23 4.21
N THR A 266 8.92 -8.06 5.07
CA THR A 266 8.54 -8.09 6.49
C THR A 266 9.54 -8.90 7.31
N SER A 267 9.77 -8.50 8.56
CA SER A 267 10.52 -9.30 9.53
C SER A 267 9.70 -10.45 10.13
N HIS A 268 8.39 -10.50 9.88
CA HIS A 268 7.51 -11.58 10.31
C HIS A 268 7.88 -12.92 9.66
N THR A 269 7.57 -14.03 10.30
CA THR A 269 7.87 -15.39 9.78
C THR A 269 7.21 -15.66 8.43
N ALA A 270 6.09 -15.01 8.12
CA ALA A 270 5.41 -15.08 6.83
C ALA A 270 6.23 -14.53 5.65
N LYS A 271 7.37 -13.88 5.88
CA LYS A 271 8.30 -13.45 4.82
C LYS A 271 8.68 -14.57 3.86
N VAL A 272 8.61 -15.82 4.31
CA VAL A 272 8.84 -17.01 3.46
C VAL A 272 7.92 -17.04 2.25
N SER A 273 6.75 -16.38 2.29
CA SER A 273 5.81 -16.29 1.17
C SER A 273 6.43 -15.63 -0.07
N TYR A 274 7.36 -14.70 0.10
CA TYR A 274 8.09 -14.10 -1.04
C TYR A 274 9.01 -15.12 -1.71
N SER A 275 9.78 -15.91 -0.93
CA SER A 275 10.60 -17.01 -1.47
C SER A 275 9.75 -18.11 -2.10
N GLN A 276 8.56 -18.38 -1.54
CA GLN A 276 7.59 -19.32 -2.12
C GLN A 276 7.03 -18.81 -3.45
N MET A 277 6.78 -17.50 -3.59
CA MET A 277 6.39 -16.90 -4.87
C MET A 277 7.50 -17.04 -5.91
N ALA A 278 8.76 -16.83 -5.54
CA ALA A 278 9.90 -17.08 -6.43
C ALA A 278 9.99 -18.56 -6.86
N SER A 279 9.79 -19.48 -5.92
CA SER A 279 9.72 -20.92 -6.21
C SER A 279 8.57 -21.25 -7.16
N GLN A 280 7.39 -20.63 -6.95
CA GLN A 280 6.24 -20.82 -7.83
C GLN A 280 6.50 -20.30 -9.25
N MET A 281 7.19 -19.16 -9.41
CA MET A 281 7.60 -18.66 -10.73
C MET A 281 8.53 -19.67 -11.44
N ALA A 282 9.48 -20.22 -10.70
CA ALA A 282 10.38 -21.24 -11.24
C ALA A 282 9.65 -22.54 -11.65
N ASP A 283 8.71 -23.01 -10.83
CA ASP A 283 7.89 -24.20 -11.12
C ASP A 283 7.01 -24.01 -12.37
N LEU A 284 6.58 -22.79 -12.65
CA LEU A 284 5.84 -22.43 -13.87
C LEU A 284 6.76 -22.26 -15.09
N GLY A 285 8.07 -22.27 -14.90
CA GLY A 285 9.04 -22.02 -15.98
C GLY A 285 9.15 -20.55 -16.39
N TYR A 286 8.81 -19.63 -15.48
CA TYR A 286 8.84 -18.18 -15.70
C TYR A 286 10.23 -17.62 -15.42
N ASP A 287 11.23 -18.06 -16.20
CA ASP A 287 12.65 -17.77 -15.98
C ASP A 287 13.02 -16.29 -16.02
N ASN A 288 12.18 -15.45 -16.61
CA ASN A 288 12.37 -14.00 -16.70
C ASN A 288 11.49 -13.22 -15.72
N VAL A 289 11.01 -13.88 -14.65
CA VAL A 289 10.23 -13.23 -13.57
C VAL A 289 10.99 -13.36 -12.26
N PHE A 290 11.14 -12.24 -11.55
CA PHE A 290 11.90 -12.14 -10.31
C PHE A 290 11.02 -11.53 -9.21
N ILE A 291 11.28 -11.93 -7.97
CA ILE A 291 10.58 -11.39 -6.79
C ILE A 291 11.59 -10.63 -5.95
N GLY A 292 11.20 -9.41 -5.54
CA GLY A 292 11.96 -8.60 -4.63
C GLY A 292 11.08 -7.93 -3.57
N THR A 293 11.70 -7.26 -2.61
CA THR A 293 10.99 -6.53 -1.53
C THR A 293 11.71 -5.24 -1.16
N VAL A 294 10.93 -4.21 -0.81
CA VAL A 294 11.46 -2.90 -0.36
C VAL A 294 12.37 -3.08 0.85
N GLU A 295 11.92 -3.83 1.86
CA GLU A 295 12.64 -4.04 3.12
C GLU A 295 13.85 -4.99 2.98
N GLY A 296 14.02 -5.67 1.83
CA GLY A 296 15.08 -6.67 1.66
C GLY A 296 14.91 -7.88 2.59
N GLU A 297 13.68 -8.22 2.93
CA GLU A 297 13.32 -9.34 3.80
C GLU A 297 12.32 -10.27 3.08
N PRO A 298 12.76 -11.49 2.76
CA PRO A 298 14.06 -12.12 3.06
C PRO A 298 15.24 -11.55 2.24
N GLU A 299 16.49 -11.75 2.68
CA GLU A 299 17.71 -11.11 2.13
C GLU A 299 17.91 -11.31 0.61
N GLU A 300 17.52 -12.46 0.07
CA GLU A 300 17.59 -12.73 -1.36
C GLU A 300 16.66 -11.85 -2.20
N THR A 301 15.68 -11.17 -1.58
CA THR A 301 14.72 -10.27 -2.24
C THR A 301 15.16 -8.80 -2.18
N ALA A 302 16.29 -8.49 -1.56
CA ALA A 302 16.82 -7.13 -1.53
C ALA A 302 17.13 -6.60 -2.94
N CYS A 303 16.97 -5.31 -3.18
CA CYS A 303 17.15 -4.68 -4.48
C CYS A 303 18.48 -5.07 -5.15
N GLU A 304 19.59 -4.99 -4.41
CA GLU A 304 20.92 -5.35 -4.91
C GLU A 304 21.00 -6.83 -5.32
N SER A 305 20.39 -7.74 -4.52
CA SER A 305 20.36 -9.17 -4.82
C SER A 305 19.57 -9.45 -6.10
N VAL A 306 18.45 -8.76 -6.30
CA VAL A 306 17.60 -8.90 -7.50
C VAL A 306 18.30 -8.31 -8.73
N ILE A 307 18.97 -7.15 -8.62
CA ILE A 307 19.78 -6.59 -9.70
C ILE A 307 20.83 -7.60 -10.19
N GLU A 308 21.58 -8.20 -9.27
CA GLU A 308 22.60 -9.20 -9.65
C GLU A 308 21.96 -10.46 -10.27
N ALA A 309 20.84 -10.95 -9.74
CA ALA A 309 20.14 -12.11 -10.29
C ALA A 309 19.66 -11.86 -11.74
N VAL A 310 19.03 -10.71 -12.01
CA VAL A 310 18.57 -10.34 -13.36
C VAL A 310 19.73 -10.19 -14.33
N LYS A 311 20.84 -9.59 -13.87
CA LYS A 311 22.07 -9.42 -14.64
C LYS A 311 22.75 -10.76 -14.95
N GLU A 312 22.86 -11.66 -13.98
CA GLU A 312 23.43 -13.02 -14.17
C GLU A 312 22.58 -13.85 -15.13
N ALA A 313 21.25 -13.70 -15.09
CA ALA A 313 20.34 -14.33 -16.03
C ALA A 313 20.45 -13.77 -17.46
N GLY A 314 21.14 -12.63 -17.65
CA GLY A 314 21.50 -12.07 -18.95
C GLY A 314 20.46 -11.13 -19.57
N TYR A 315 19.41 -10.78 -18.85
CA TYR A 315 18.38 -9.83 -19.32
C TYR A 315 18.95 -8.42 -19.42
N LYS A 316 18.37 -7.62 -20.33
CA LYS A 316 18.86 -6.27 -20.65
C LYS A 316 17.81 -5.18 -20.43
N LYS A 317 16.55 -5.54 -20.40
CA LYS A 317 15.42 -4.67 -20.16
C LYS A 317 14.72 -5.12 -18.91
N VAL A 318 14.29 -4.19 -18.07
CA VAL A 318 13.64 -4.50 -16.80
C VAL A 318 12.32 -3.76 -16.71
N ILE A 319 11.28 -4.46 -16.29
CA ILE A 319 9.99 -3.90 -15.96
C ILE A 319 9.73 -4.17 -14.47
N LEU A 320 9.67 -3.10 -13.68
CA LEU A 320 9.34 -3.13 -12.25
C LEU A 320 7.82 -3.02 -12.10
N ARG A 321 7.22 -3.84 -11.26
CA ARG A 321 5.80 -3.78 -10.91
C ARG A 321 5.60 -4.14 -9.44
N PRO A 322 4.62 -3.53 -8.72
CA PRO A 322 4.34 -3.91 -7.34
C PRO A 322 3.85 -5.35 -7.21
N LEU A 323 4.34 -6.08 -6.20
CA LEU A 323 3.70 -7.26 -5.62
C LEU A 323 2.97 -6.82 -4.35
N MET A 324 2.10 -5.86 -4.51
CA MET A 324 1.29 -5.26 -3.46
C MET A 324 -0.13 -5.11 -3.96
N VAL A 325 -1.10 -5.36 -3.08
CA VAL A 325 -2.52 -5.27 -3.47
C VAL A 325 -2.87 -3.86 -3.90
N VAL A 326 -2.23 -2.87 -3.27
CA VAL A 326 -2.45 -1.44 -3.53
C VAL A 326 -1.15 -0.78 -4.00
N ALA A 327 -1.21 -0.05 -5.10
CA ALA A 327 -0.11 0.78 -5.59
C ALA A 327 -0.12 2.16 -4.89
N GLY A 328 0.27 2.19 -3.63
CA GLY A 328 0.38 3.39 -2.80
C GLY A 328 1.78 4.02 -2.84
N ASP A 329 2.22 4.52 -1.68
CA ASP A 329 3.47 5.23 -1.50
C ASP A 329 4.70 4.43 -1.97
N HIS A 330 4.83 3.17 -1.52
CA HIS A 330 5.94 2.30 -1.92
C HIS A 330 6.06 2.08 -3.43
N ALA A 331 4.94 1.99 -4.14
CA ALA A 331 4.98 1.84 -5.60
C ALA A 331 5.38 3.14 -6.31
N ASN A 332 4.98 4.28 -5.78
CA ASN A 332 5.25 5.59 -6.36
C ASN A 332 6.64 6.13 -5.99
N ASN A 333 7.08 5.92 -4.76
CA ASN A 333 8.34 6.47 -4.24
C ASN A 333 9.45 5.41 -4.21
N ASP A 334 9.32 4.32 -3.45
CA ASP A 334 10.40 3.34 -3.30
C ASP A 334 10.67 2.53 -4.58
N MET A 335 9.63 2.26 -5.39
CA MET A 335 9.82 1.58 -6.67
C MET A 335 10.16 2.54 -7.80
N ALA A 336 9.32 3.54 -8.04
CA ALA A 336 9.33 4.35 -9.26
C ALA A 336 9.78 5.80 -9.06
N GLY A 337 10.11 6.21 -7.83
CA GLY A 337 10.55 7.56 -7.50
C GLY A 337 11.88 7.94 -8.15
N ASP A 338 12.20 9.23 -8.08
CA ASP A 338 13.41 9.79 -8.66
C ASP A 338 14.56 9.88 -7.63
N ASP A 339 14.35 9.50 -6.37
CA ASP A 339 15.38 9.46 -5.35
C ASP A 339 16.42 8.36 -5.62
N ASP A 340 17.66 8.57 -5.19
CA ASP A 340 18.77 7.66 -5.48
C ASP A 340 18.57 6.25 -4.90
N ASP A 341 17.74 6.09 -3.88
CA ASP A 341 17.42 4.84 -3.20
C ASP A 341 16.17 4.15 -3.74
N SER A 342 15.44 4.76 -4.67
CA SER A 342 14.35 4.07 -5.38
C SER A 342 14.89 2.88 -6.19
N TRP A 343 14.07 1.84 -6.34
CA TRP A 343 14.43 0.66 -7.14
C TRP A 343 14.80 1.04 -8.57
N LYS A 344 13.99 1.86 -9.23
CA LYS A 344 14.26 2.39 -10.58
C LYS A 344 15.66 3.02 -10.65
N SER A 345 15.97 3.95 -9.75
CA SER A 345 17.27 4.64 -9.73
C SER A 345 18.43 3.69 -9.47
N GLN A 346 18.29 2.71 -8.56
CA GLN A 346 19.32 1.71 -8.29
C GLN A 346 19.56 0.79 -9.50
N PHE A 347 18.48 0.31 -10.16
CA PHE A 347 18.59 -0.48 -11.38
C PHE A 347 19.30 0.31 -12.51
N GLU A 348 18.93 1.59 -12.73
CA GLU A 348 19.58 2.47 -13.69
C GLU A 348 21.06 2.75 -13.33
N ALA A 349 21.36 3.01 -12.04
CA ALA A 349 22.69 3.27 -11.54
C ALA A 349 23.65 2.06 -11.69
N SER A 350 23.11 0.84 -11.71
CA SER A 350 23.88 -0.38 -11.94
C SER A 350 24.54 -0.42 -13.31
N LYS A 351 23.98 0.30 -14.31
CA LYS A 351 24.42 0.31 -15.72
C LYS A 351 24.45 -1.07 -16.38
N ALA A 352 23.72 -2.03 -15.81
CA ALA A 352 23.61 -3.38 -16.35
C ALA A 352 22.53 -3.52 -17.42
N PHE A 353 21.57 -2.60 -17.43
CA PHE A 353 20.36 -2.66 -18.22
C PHE A 353 20.28 -1.53 -19.24
N GLU A 354 19.64 -1.79 -20.37
CA GLU A 354 19.41 -0.86 -21.49
C GLU A 354 18.19 0.03 -21.20
N SER A 355 17.16 -0.53 -20.51
CA SER A 355 15.98 0.21 -20.06
C SER A 355 15.48 -0.33 -18.73
N VAL A 356 14.91 0.56 -17.92
CA VAL A 356 14.16 0.26 -16.70
C VAL A 356 12.84 1.00 -16.78
N GLU A 357 11.75 0.26 -16.76
CA GLU A 357 10.39 0.80 -16.84
C GLU A 357 9.60 0.40 -15.61
N CYS A 358 8.64 1.24 -15.19
CA CYS A 358 7.78 0.96 -14.05
C CYS A 358 6.31 0.88 -14.49
N GLN A 359 5.63 -0.17 -14.05
CA GLN A 359 4.18 -0.31 -14.15
C GLN A 359 3.60 -0.06 -12.75
N ILE A 360 3.13 1.17 -12.50
CA ILE A 360 2.58 1.58 -11.20
C ILE A 360 1.10 1.20 -11.16
N ALA A 361 0.80 -0.05 -10.77
CA ALA A 361 -0.54 -0.58 -10.71
C ALA A 361 -0.63 -1.67 -9.63
N GLY A 362 -1.62 -1.60 -8.75
CA GLY A 362 -1.80 -2.57 -7.68
C GLY A 362 -2.38 -3.90 -8.18
N LEU A 363 -2.23 -4.95 -7.38
CA LEU A 363 -2.79 -6.25 -7.73
C LEU A 363 -4.32 -6.23 -7.66
N GLY A 364 -4.91 -5.34 -6.83
CA GLY A 364 -6.35 -5.26 -6.60
C GLY A 364 -7.15 -4.84 -7.83
N GLU A 365 -6.54 -4.19 -8.85
CA GLU A 365 -7.23 -3.87 -10.11
C GLU A 365 -7.27 -5.05 -11.09
N ILE A 366 -6.51 -6.13 -10.84
CA ILE A 366 -6.46 -7.31 -11.71
C ILE A 366 -7.68 -8.19 -11.44
N GLU A 367 -8.56 -8.35 -12.44
CA GLU A 367 -9.80 -9.14 -12.30
C GLU A 367 -9.56 -10.56 -11.76
N ALA A 368 -8.51 -11.24 -12.22
CA ALA A 368 -8.16 -12.57 -11.74
C ALA A 368 -7.75 -12.58 -10.24
N ILE A 369 -7.13 -11.53 -9.74
CA ILE A 369 -6.82 -11.35 -8.32
C ILE A 369 -8.10 -11.09 -7.51
N GLN A 370 -8.98 -10.24 -8.00
CA GLN A 370 -10.29 -9.99 -7.38
C GLN A 370 -11.09 -11.28 -7.21
N GLN A 371 -11.04 -12.18 -8.21
CA GLN A 371 -11.72 -13.48 -8.14
C GLN A 371 -11.15 -14.41 -7.07
N ILE A 372 -9.85 -14.36 -6.76
CA ILE A 372 -9.27 -15.11 -5.64
C ILE A 372 -9.90 -14.65 -4.31
N TYR A 373 -9.98 -13.34 -4.07
CA TYR A 373 -10.65 -12.79 -2.88
C TYR A 373 -12.15 -13.16 -2.83
N VAL A 374 -12.83 -13.15 -3.97
CA VAL A 374 -14.23 -13.60 -4.06
C VAL A 374 -14.38 -15.06 -3.63
N GLU A 375 -13.48 -15.95 -4.05
CA GLU A 375 -13.50 -17.36 -3.67
C GLU A 375 -13.21 -17.53 -2.17
N HIS A 376 -12.18 -16.85 -1.62
CA HIS A 376 -11.88 -16.88 -0.20
C HIS A 376 -13.04 -16.36 0.67
N THR A 377 -13.67 -15.26 0.24
CA THR A 377 -14.88 -14.72 0.90
C THR A 377 -16.02 -15.73 0.87
N LYS A 378 -16.24 -16.37 -0.28
CA LYS A 378 -17.32 -17.36 -0.44
C LYS A 378 -17.11 -18.59 0.43
N ASP A 379 -15.88 -19.06 0.56
CA ASP A 379 -15.55 -20.19 1.44
C ASP A 379 -15.81 -19.82 2.90
N ALA A 380 -15.45 -18.59 3.30
CA ALA A 380 -15.75 -18.07 4.63
C ALA A 380 -17.25 -17.87 4.90
N VAL A 381 -18.03 -17.47 3.90
CA VAL A 381 -19.51 -17.34 3.99
C VAL A 381 -20.18 -18.70 4.19
N THR A 382 -19.59 -19.77 3.67
CA THR A 382 -20.19 -21.13 3.69
C THR A 382 -19.65 -22.03 4.81
N SER A 383 -18.62 -21.59 5.55
CA SER A 383 -18.03 -22.31 6.67
C SER A 383 -18.84 -22.11 7.95
#